data_513ab8b7b46ea635266aadd9cf39f2c5
#
_entry.id   513ab8b7b46ea635266aadd9cf39f2c5
#
_cell.length_a   1.000
_cell.length_b   1.000
_cell.length_c   1.000
_cell.angle_alpha   90.00
_cell.angle_beta   90.00
_cell.angle_gamma   90.00
#
_symmetry.space_group_name_H-M   'P 1'
#
loop_
_entity.id
_entity.type
_entity.pdbx_description
1 polymer ?
#
loop_
_entity_poly.entity_id
_entity_poly.type
_entity_poly.pdbx_seq_one_letter_code
_entity_poly.pdbx_strand_id
1 'polypeptide(L)'
;AMTVNRIVADPGRYRDREVRLSGEVVDSYSLANRGIYRIDDGTGRLWVVTDRGVPRRSARVTVKGRIRDGFNLGSVGERINIPLELGVGLVLMESSHTAR
;
A
#
# COMPACT_ATOMS: atom_id res chain seq x y z
N ALA A 1 6.58 -10.46 13.74
CA ALA A 1 6.02 -9.29 13.07
C ALA A 1 5.59 -9.66 11.65
N MET A 2 4.58 -8.98 11.14
CA MET A 2 4.10 -9.17 9.79
C MET A 2 5.09 -8.59 8.79
N THR A 3 5.27 -9.26 7.66
CA THR A 3 6.13 -8.79 6.57
C THR A 3 5.39 -8.84 5.24
N VAL A 4 5.81 -8.02 4.31
CA VAL A 4 5.26 -8.02 2.94
C VAL A 4 5.47 -9.38 2.30
N ASN A 5 6.63 -9.97 2.49
CA ASN A 5 6.94 -11.29 1.91
C ASN A 5 5.97 -12.37 2.36
N ARG A 6 5.57 -12.36 3.61
CA ARG A 6 4.59 -13.32 4.13
C ARG A 6 3.23 -13.16 3.46
N ILE A 7 2.80 -11.93 3.28
CA ILE A 7 1.51 -11.63 2.67
C ILE A 7 1.50 -12.04 1.20
N VAL A 8 2.55 -11.69 0.47
CA VAL A 8 2.65 -11.98 -0.96
C VAL A 8 2.78 -13.49 -1.20
N ALA A 9 3.44 -14.21 -0.29
CA ALA A 9 3.61 -15.64 -0.43
C ALA A 9 2.32 -16.44 -0.22
N ASP A 10 1.37 -15.87 0.53
CA ASP A 10 0.11 -16.56 0.84
C ASP A 10 -1.04 -15.56 0.95
N PRO A 11 -1.40 -14.91 -0.16
CA PRO A 11 -2.40 -13.84 -0.13
C PRO A 11 -3.79 -14.31 0.33
N GLY A 12 -4.16 -15.54 0.02
CA GLY A 12 -5.45 -16.07 0.45
C GLY A 12 -5.60 -16.16 1.97
N ARG A 13 -4.49 -16.36 2.66
CA ARG A 13 -4.50 -16.42 4.13
C ARG A 13 -4.76 -15.06 4.76
N TYR A 14 -4.27 -13.99 4.11
CA TYR A 14 -4.33 -12.64 4.67
C TYR A 14 -5.45 -11.78 4.08
N ARG A 15 -6.15 -12.28 3.08
CA ARG A 15 -7.26 -11.56 2.45
C ARG A 15 -8.26 -11.12 3.51
N ASP A 16 -8.64 -9.84 3.47
CA ASP A 16 -9.59 -9.20 4.36
C ASP A 16 -9.18 -9.19 5.84
N ARG A 17 -7.95 -9.55 6.12
CA ARG A 17 -7.42 -9.48 7.47
C ARG A 17 -6.71 -8.16 7.71
N GLU A 18 -6.84 -7.65 8.92
CA GLU A 18 -6.11 -6.47 9.35
C GLU A 18 -4.67 -6.83 9.65
N VAL A 19 -3.76 -6.04 9.10
CA VAL A 19 -2.32 -6.22 9.33
C VAL A 19 -1.68 -4.88 9.66
N ARG A 20 -0.51 -4.94 10.25
CA ARG A 20 0.33 -3.78 10.52
C ARG A 20 1.68 -4.02 9.89
N LEU A 21 2.13 -3.06 9.09
CA LEU A 21 3.42 -3.13 8.40
C LEU A 21 4.20 -1.85 8.67
N SER A 22 5.51 -1.98 8.75
CA SER A 22 6.41 -0.84 8.87
C SER A 22 7.42 -0.88 7.74
N GLY A 23 7.68 0.26 7.13
CA GLY A 23 8.64 0.32 6.04
C GLY A 23 8.89 1.73 5.58
N GLU A 24 9.68 1.83 4.53
CA GLU A 24 10.02 3.10 3.90
C GLU A 24 9.11 3.35 2.71
N VAL A 25 8.63 4.58 2.57
CA VAL A 25 7.82 4.98 1.41
C VAL A 25 8.76 5.16 0.21
N VAL A 26 8.58 4.34 -0.81
CA VAL A 26 9.43 4.39 -2.01
C VAL A 26 8.73 5.07 -3.18
N ASP A 27 7.41 5.10 -3.19
CA ASP A 27 6.60 5.83 -4.17
C ASP A 27 5.42 6.44 -3.45
N SER A 28 4.97 7.62 -3.92
CA SER A 28 3.87 8.34 -3.28
C SER A 28 3.16 9.20 -4.33
N TYR A 29 1.85 8.98 -4.48
CA TYR A 29 1.01 9.71 -5.44
C TYR A 29 -0.27 10.11 -4.75
N SER A 30 -0.63 11.39 -4.85
CA SER A 30 -1.85 11.89 -4.20
C SER A 30 -2.80 12.50 -5.21
N LEU A 31 -4.09 12.41 -4.92
CA LEU A 31 -5.16 13.01 -5.71
C LEU A 31 -6.21 13.51 -4.73
N ALA A 32 -6.23 14.81 -4.49
CA ALA A 32 -7.17 15.44 -3.55
C ALA A 32 -7.20 14.73 -2.19
N ASN A 33 -8.28 14.01 -1.88
CA ASN A 33 -8.45 13.32 -0.59
C ASN A 33 -8.01 11.86 -0.63
N ARG A 34 -7.46 11.42 -1.75
CA ARG A 34 -7.16 10.02 -1.96
C ARG A 34 -5.76 9.88 -2.52
N GLY A 35 -5.12 8.75 -2.26
CA GLY A 35 -3.82 8.52 -2.83
C GLY A 35 -3.39 7.08 -2.69
N ILE A 36 -2.24 6.80 -3.27
CA ILE A 36 -1.57 5.52 -3.10
C ILE A 36 -0.10 5.76 -2.83
N TYR A 37 0.48 4.90 -2.05
CA TYR A 37 1.91 4.90 -1.83
C TYR A 37 2.41 3.47 -1.71
N ARG A 38 3.67 3.28 -1.98
CA ARG A 38 4.28 1.96 -1.93
C ARG A 38 5.31 1.93 -0.82
N ILE A 39 5.20 0.92 0.04
CA ILE A 39 6.14 0.73 1.14
C ILE A 39 7.07 -0.45 0.85
N ASP A 40 8.28 -0.34 1.33
CA ASP A 40 9.30 -1.38 1.26
C ASP A 40 9.75 -1.67 2.69
N ASP A 41 9.50 -2.89 3.16
CA ASP A 41 9.86 -3.29 4.53
C ASP A 41 11.16 -4.11 4.58
N GLY A 42 11.89 -4.16 3.47
CA GLY A 42 13.10 -4.95 3.35
C GLY A 42 12.86 -6.37 2.87
N THR A 43 11.64 -6.87 2.94
CA THR A 43 11.28 -8.21 2.45
C THR A 43 10.52 -8.16 1.13
N GLY A 44 9.96 -7.01 0.79
CA GLY A 44 9.21 -6.81 -0.43
C GLY A 44 8.52 -5.47 -0.41
N ARG A 45 7.76 -5.18 -1.47
CA ARG A 45 7.05 -3.92 -1.65
C ARG A 45 5.57 -4.17 -1.77
N LEU A 46 4.78 -3.27 -1.22
CA LEU A 46 3.32 -3.38 -1.23
C LEU A 46 2.70 -2.00 -1.42
N TRP A 47 1.71 -1.93 -2.30
CA TRP A 47 0.93 -0.71 -2.49
C TRP A 47 -0.08 -0.55 -1.37
N VAL A 48 -0.22 0.68 -0.90
CA VAL A 48 -1.18 1.06 0.14
C VAL A 48 -2.12 2.11 -0.45
N VAL A 49 -3.41 1.88 -0.31
CA VAL A 49 -4.44 2.85 -0.73
C VAL A 49 -4.91 3.58 0.52
N THR A 50 -4.93 4.91 0.45
CA THR A 50 -5.30 5.75 1.59
C THR A 50 -6.27 6.85 1.18
N ASP A 51 -7.15 7.23 2.09
CA ASP A 51 -8.01 8.41 1.95
C ASP A 51 -7.61 9.52 2.95
N ARG A 52 -6.48 9.36 3.62
CA ARG A 52 -6.02 10.27 4.70
C ARG A 52 -4.80 11.09 4.31
N GLY A 53 -4.47 11.12 3.03
CA GLY A 53 -3.25 11.76 2.56
C GLY A 53 -2.09 10.78 2.54
N VAL A 54 -1.12 11.04 1.66
CA VAL A 54 0.02 10.16 1.48
C VAL A 54 1.23 10.69 2.24
N PRO A 55 2.02 9.80 2.88
CA PRO A 55 3.29 10.21 3.43
C PRO A 55 4.27 10.50 2.29
N ARG A 56 5.26 11.34 2.58
CA ARG A 56 6.26 11.69 1.58
C ARG A 56 7.20 10.53 1.30
N ARG A 57 7.81 10.55 0.13
CA ARG A 57 8.86 9.58 -0.22
C ARG A 57 9.99 9.65 0.80
N SER A 58 10.57 8.51 1.07
CA SER A 58 11.65 8.31 2.04
C SER A 58 11.21 8.36 3.51
N ALA A 59 9.95 8.69 3.80
CA ALA A 59 9.45 8.62 5.16
C ALA A 59 9.36 7.17 5.62
N ARG A 60 9.62 6.92 6.88
CA ARG A 60 9.34 5.61 7.47
C ARG A 60 7.97 5.66 8.12
N VAL A 61 7.16 4.68 7.80
CA VAL A 61 5.78 4.64 8.26
C VAL A 61 5.47 3.30 8.89
N THR A 62 4.55 3.33 9.83
CA THR A 62 3.83 2.15 10.29
C THR A 62 2.40 2.31 9.82
N VAL A 63 1.91 1.38 9.03
CA VAL A 63 0.58 1.42 8.44
C VAL A 63 -0.23 0.24 8.92
N LYS A 64 -1.50 0.51 9.17
CA LYS A 64 -2.47 -0.48 9.61
C LYS A 64 -3.64 -0.48 8.65
N GLY A 65 -4.08 -1.65 8.22
CA GLY A 65 -5.19 -1.75 7.29
C GLY A 65 -5.51 -3.19 6.95
N ARG A 66 -6.39 -3.35 5.96
CA ARG A 66 -6.84 -4.67 5.50
C ARG A 66 -6.24 -5.01 4.15
N ILE A 67 -5.87 -6.25 4.00
CA ILE A 67 -5.36 -6.76 2.73
C ILE A 67 -6.53 -7.02 1.80
N ARG A 68 -6.43 -6.50 0.58
CA ARG A 68 -7.38 -6.75 -0.50
C ARG A 68 -6.66 -7.36 -1.67
N ASP A 69 -7.27 -8.39 -2.25
CA ASP A 69 -6.75 -9.06 -3.43
C ASP A 69 -7.67 -8.75 -4.60
N GLY A 70 -7.10 -8.63 -5.80
CA GLY A 70 -7.87 -8.32 -6.99
C GLY A 70 -8.23 -6.84 -7.14
N PHE A 71 -7.64 -5.95 -6.35
CA PHE A 71 -7.89 -4.52 -6.47
C PHE A 71 -7.30 -3.98 -7.78
N ASN A 72 -8.09 -3.21 -8.51
CA ASN A 72 -7.64 -2.64 -9.78
C ASN A 72 -6.92 -1.32 -9.55
N LEU A 73 -5.60 -1.38 -9.44
CA LEU A 73 -4.76 -0.20 -9.28
C LEU A 73 -4.69 0.64 -10.56
N GLY A 74 -4.94 0.03 -11.71
CA GLY A 74 -4.94 0.74 -12.99
C GLY A 74 -5.98 1.85 -13.05
N SER A 75 -7.16 1.65 -12.45
CA SER A 75 -8.18 2.68 -12.44
C SER A 75 -7.79 3.87 -11.58
N VAL A 76 -7.05 3.66 -10.50
CA VAL A 76 -6.48 4.74 -9.68
C VAL A 76 -5.36 5.43 -10.45
N GLY A 77 -4.50 4.64 -11.10
CA GLY A 77 -3.38 5.17 -11.88
C GLY A 77 -3.80 6.06 -13.03
N GLU A 78 -4.91 5.73 -13.70
CA GLU A 78 -5.44 6.56 -14.78
C GLU A 78 -5.82 7.96 -14.29
N ARG A 79 -6.34 8.07 -13.08
CA ARG A 79 -6.78 9.33 -12.50
C ARG A 79 -5.62 10.22 -12.06
N ILE A 80 -4.53 9.64 -11.61
CA ILE A 80 -3.41 10.38 -11.06
C ILE A 80 -2.15 10.28 -11.92
N ASN A 81 -2.30 9.73 -13.11
CA ASN A 81 -1.24 9.69 -14.11
C ASN A 81 0.07 9.08 -13.61
N ILE A 82 -0.02 7.93 -12.97
CA ILE A 82 1.14 7.19 -12.47
C ILE A 82 1.57 6.11 -13.48
N PRO A 83 2.81 5.62 -13.39
CA PRO A 83 3.32 4.61 -14.32
C PRO A 83 2.49 3.34 -14.35
N LEU A 84 2.41 2.72 -15.51
CA LEU A 84 1.48 1.64 -15.85
C LEU A 84 1.88 0.25 -15.35
N GLU A 85 2.77 0.15 -14.39
CA GLU A 85 3.08 -1.13 -13.76
C GLU A 85 1.99 -1.57 -12.81
N LEU A 86 1.02 -0.70 -12.58
CA LEU A 86 -0.13 -1.00 -11.75
C LEU A 86 -1.13 -1.82 -12.53
N GLY A 87 -1.63 -2.85 -11.92
CA GLY A 87 -2.65 -3.70 -12.51
C GLY A 87 -3.62 -4.15 -11.44
N VAL A 88 -4.20 -5.31 -11.64
CA VAL A 88 -4.99 -5.96 -10.60
C VAL A 88 -4.01 -6.66 -9.67
N GLY A 89 -4.07 -6.38 -8.40
CA GLY A 89 -3.11 -6.97 -7.47
C GLY A 89 -3.48 -6.83 -6.01
N LEU A 90 -2.52 -7.20 -5.20
CA LEU A 90 -2.63 -7.18 -3.76
C LEU A 90 -2.31 -5.79 -3.24
N VAL A 91 -3.18 -5.25 -2.41
CA VAL A 91 -2.98 -3.94 -1.79
C VAL A 91 -3.37 -3.99 -0.32
N LEU A 92 -2.88 -3.00 0.43
CA LEU A 92 -3.34 -2.75 1.78
C LEU A 92 -4.26 -1.53 1.75
N MET A 93 -5.51 -1.71 2.18
CA MET A 93 -6.46 -0.61 2.33
C MET A 93 -6.26 -0.02 3.70
N GLU A 94 -5.64 1.15 3.76
CA GLU A 94 -5.21 1.75 5.02
C GLU A 94 -6.38 2.21 5.87
N SER A 95 -6.34 1.89 7.16
CA SER A 95 -7.20 2.50 8.17
C SER A 95 -6.47 3.64 8.89
N SER A 96 -5.17 3.52 9.08
CA SER A 96 -4.36 4.58 9.68
C SER A 96 -2.87 4.38 9.36
N HIS A 97 -2.10 5.46 9.43
CA HIS A 97 -0.64 5.38 9.38
C HIS A 97 -0.01 6.41 10.29
N THR A 98 1.20 6.12 10.73
CA THR A 98 2.04 7.05 11.48
C THR A 98 3.37 7.18 10.76
N ALA A 99 3.74 8.39 10.38
CA ALA A 99 5.01 8.66 9.72
C ALA A 99 6.05 9.15 10.72
N ARG A 100 7.30 8.80 10.46
CA ARG A 100 8.43 9.30 11.24
C ARG A 100 9.29 10.23 10.42
#